data_0ddfa520e6d483adb52650a2a046633f
#
_entry.id   0ddfa520e6d483adb52650a2a046633f
#
_cell.length_a   1.000
_cell.length_b   1.000
_cell.length_c   1.000
_cell.angle_alpha   90.00
_cell.angle_beta   90.00
_cell.angle_gamma   90.00
#
_symmetry.space_group_name_H-M   'P 1'
#
loop_
_entity.id
_entity.type
_entity.pdbx_description
1 polymer ?
#
loop_
_entity_poly.entity_id
_entity_poly.type
_entity_poly.pdbx_seq_one_letter_code
_entity_poly.pdbx_strand_id
1 'polypeptide(L)'
;MANSYYLAPLQASINTKTIAVALTQLLGNLQVQPVFQNGLPQPQDWVLKSEPAARKLIDTFSAAAPALYDGSFTTAFTGIDIASVHARAASHLLAPMVLLIDVSGLDEEAAVNTGHIMAFTASQAGGTPIASILLNASFTPSVSLEHAPVVAVSGSEVSMEDLAKLAPTLKNAPRPAIPPLAFQGMLTERAKAAPRTIVLPESEDDRVLQAAAQILKLSAANIILLGEEAEIASRAQKLNLDLAGTQVVSLRDEERLDKYASRLAELRAHKGVTVEKARQLLQDSAYFGTMMIESGDADGMVSGACHTTANTIRPALQIIKTKPEVSTVSGAFLMLFSDHAHLYADCAVSIDPNPGQLADIAASSASTASQFGIDPKVALVSYSTGDSGSGETVEKVLAATKIVKDAHPELAVDGPLQFDAAIDKTVAAKKCPDSPVAGQANVFIFNHLDVGNCVYKAVQRTAGAIAVGPILQGLNKPVNDLSRGALIEDIVNTIIITAVQAQG
;
A
#
# COMPACT_ATOMS: atom_id res chain seq x y z
N MET A 1 11.68 -7.11 13.74
CA MET A 1 12.58 -6.25 12.94
C MET A 1 12.91 -5.03 13.79
N ALA A 2 14.15 -4.52 13.72
CA ALA A 2 14.47 -3.26 14.39
C ALA A 2 13.64 -2.12 13.76
N ASN A 3 13.11 -1.21 14.60
CA ASN A 3 12.32 -0.08 14.13
C ASN A 3 13.26 1.09 13.79
N SER A 4 12.90 1.87 12.77
CA SER A 4 13.48 3.21 12.59
C SER A 4 12.80 4.18 13.54
N TYR A 5 13.46 5.31 13.82
CA TYR A 5 12.93 6.38 14.67
C TYR A 5 13.24 7.73 14.04
N TYR A 6 12.45 8.74 14.38
CA TYR A 6 12.62 10.10 13.90
C TYR A 6 12.81 11.07 15.07
N LEU A 7 13.92 11.80 15.07
CA LEU A 7 14.22 12.83 16.05
C LEU A 7 13.76 14.18 15.48
N ALA A 8 12.78 14.79 16.12
CA ALA A 8 12.08 15.98 15.65
C ALA A 8 12.38 17.22 16.51
N PRO A 9 13.46 17.98 16.25
CA PRO A 9 13.70 19.25 16.92
C PRO A 9 12.72 20.31 16.43
N LEU A 10 11.97 20.95 17.35
CA LEU A 10 10.95 21.93 16.99
C LEU A 10 11.50 23.37 16.88
N GLN A 11 12.75 23.58 17.26
CA GLN A 11 13.47 24.84 17.07
C GLN A 11 14.84 24.59 16.41
N ALA A 12 15.27 25.52 15.54
CA ALA A 12 16.55 25.43 14.83
C ALA A 12 17.79 25.53 15.77
N SER A 13 17.59 26.04 16.98
CA SER A 13 18.65 26.17 18.01
C SER A 13 18.98 24.84 18.69
N ILE A 14 18.15 23.81 18.57
CA ILE A 14 18.34 22.54 19.27
C ILE A 14 19.48 21.75 18.63
N ASN A 15 20.51 21.44 19.43
CA ASN A 15 21.60 20.55 19.01
C ASN A 15 21.20 19.10 19.17
N THR A 16 20.91 18.40 18.07
CA THR A 16 20.48 17.00 18.07
C THR A 16 21.62 16.00 18.22
N LYS A 17 22.88 16.38 17.96
CA LYS A 17 24.00 15.43 17.83
C LYS A 17 24.23 14.55 19.04
N THR A 18 24.29 15.13 20.23
CA THR A 18 24.52 14.40 21.50
C THR A 18 23.34 13.48 21.81
N ILE A 19 22.12 13.97 21.58
CA ILE A 19 20.87 13.22 21.79
C ILE A 19 20.78 12.05 20.80
N ALA A 20 21.10 12.28 19.52
CA ALA A 20 21.11 11.25 18.48
C ALA A 20 22.11 10.13 18.81
N VAL A 21 23.33 10.47 19.23
CA VAL A 21 24.33 9.46 19.63
C VAL A 21 23.83 8.63 20.81
N ALA A 22 23.29 9.26 21.83
CA ALA A 22 22.79 8.56 23.01
C ALA A 22 21.58 7.67 22.70
N LEU A 23 20.64 8.14 21.83
CA LEU A 23 19.51 7.34 21.37
C LEU A 23 19.96 6.15 20.53
N THR A 24 20.94 6.30 19.65
CA THR A 24 21.45 5.16 18.86
C THR A 24 22.07 4.08 19.72
N GLN A 25 22.78 4.44 20.77
CA GLN A 25 23.31 3.47 21.77
C GLN A 25 22.19 2.73 22.50
N LEU A 26 21.12 3.44 22.90
CA LEU A 26 19.95 2.86 23.57
C LEU A 26 19.17 1.90 22.67
N LEU A 27 19.10 2.18 21.37
CA LEU A 27 18.27 1.48 20.37
C LEU A 27 19.04 0.41 19.56
N GLY A 28 20.29 0.12 19.90
CA GLY A 28 21.06 -0.95 19.25
C GLY A 28 21.95 -0.49 18.10
N ASN A 29 22.57 0.67 18.25
CA ASN A 29 23.56 1.24 17.31
C ASN A 29 23.00 1.51 15.90
N LEU A 30 21.81 2.10 15.84
CA LEU A 30 21.23 2.56 14.58
C LEU A 30 22.12 3.61 13.90
N GLN A 31 22.13 3.63 12.58
CA GLN A 31 22.80 4.71 11.84
C GLN A 31 21.98 6.00 11.92
N VAL A 32 22.66 7.13 12.15
CA VAL A 32 22.04 8.45 12.08
C VAL A 32 21.98 8.91 10.65
N GLN A 33 20.78 9.25 10.15
CA GLN A 33 20.52 9.73 8.80
C GLN A 33 19.92 11.14 8.86
N PRO A 34 20.64 12.20 8.44
CA PRO A 34 20.10 13.54 8.43
C PRO A 34 19.07 13.71 7.31
N VAL A 35 17.91 14.33 7.64
CA VAL A 35 16.77 14.47 6.75
C VAL A 35 16.78 15.78 5.97
N PHE A 36 17.14 16.90 6.62
CA PHE A 36 17.17 18.22 6.00
C PHE A 36 18.59 18.68 5.65
N GLN A 37 19.25 17.92 4.78
CA GLN A 37 20.60 18.23 4.30
C GLN A 37 20.59 18.69 2.83
N ASN A 38 21.74 19.19 2.34
CA ASN A 38 21.89 19.59 0.95
C ASN A 38 21.51 18.46 -0.02
N GLY A 39 20.67 18.79 -1.00
CA GLY A 39 20.17 17.84 -1.97
C GLY A 39 18.88 17.11 -1.58
N LEU A 40 18.43 17.19 -0.31
CA LEU A 40 17.16 16.69 0.17
C LEU A 40 16.13 17.82 0.34
N PRO A 41 14.83 17.50 0.43
CA PRO A 41 13.78 18.49 0.64
C PRO A 41 13.99 19.25 1.94
N GLN A 42 13.94 20.57 1.86
CA GLN A 42 14.04 21.45 3.03
C GLN A 42 12.65 21.69 3.63
N PRO A 43 12.52 22.18 4.89
CA PRO A 43 11.23 22.40 5.53
C PRO A 43 10.19 23.16 4.71
N GLN A 44 10.60 24.18 3.95
CA GLN A 44 9.71 24.94 3.07
C GLN A 44 9.15 24.12 1.90
N ASP A 45 9.89 23.12 1.41
CA ASP A 45 9.42 22.27 0.30
C ASP A 45 8.20 21.43 0.71
N TRP A 46 8.13 21.04 1.98
CA TRP A 46 7.00 20.30 2.54
C TRP A 46 5.72 21.13 2.62
N VAL A 47 5.82 22.44 2.68
CA VAL A 47 4.67 23.34 2.65
C VAL A 47 4.22 23.63 1.23
N LEU A 48 5.18 23.89 0.33
CA LEU A 48 4.90 24.34 -1.04
C LEU A 48 4.74 23.18 -2.04
N LYS A 49 5.43 22.08 -1.82
CA LYS A 49 5.52 20.92 -2.73
C LYS A 49 5.63 19.62 -1.95
N SER A 50 4.64 19.33 -1.08
CA SER A 50 4.71 18.19 -0.14
C SER A 50 4.86 16.84 -0.84
N GLU A 51 4.17 16.60 -1.95
CA GLU A 51 4.27 15.33 -2.67
C GLU A 51 5.64 15.10 -3.32
N PRO A 52 6.22 16.03 -4.12
CA PRO A 52 7.59 15.90 -4.61
C PRO A 52 8.63 15.75 -3.48
N ALA A 53 8.45 16.45 -2.35
CA ALA A 53 9.31 16.31 -1.18
C ALA A 53 9.25 14.90 -0.60
N ALA A 54 8.04 14.37 -0.40
CA ALA A 54 7.81 13.02 0.10
C ALA A 54 8.40 11.95 -0.83
N ARG A 55 8.14 12.04 -2.14
CA ARG A 55 8.71 11.10 -3.14
C ARG A 55 10.23 11.09 -3.07
N LYS A 56 10.88 12.26 -3.07
CA LYS A 56 12.34 12.35 -3.00
C LYS A 56 12.91 11.77 -1.69
N LEU A 57 12.22 11.98 -0.58
CA LEU A 57 12.61 11.40 0.71
C LEU A 57 12.51 9.86 0.70
N ILE A 58 11.39 9.34 0.20
CA ILE A 58 11.17 7.90 0.06
C ILE A 58 12.23 7.30 -0.86
N ASP A 59 12.46 7.87 -2.05
CA ASP A 59 13.46 7.38 -3.01
C ASP A 59 14.88 7.32 -2.42
N THR A 60 15.18 8.24 -1.49
CA THR A 60 16.50 8.28 -0.85
C THR A 60 16.66 7.24 0.23
N PHE A 61 15.61 6.95 1.01
CA PHE A 61 15.69 6.17 2.25
C PHE A 61 14.91 4.84 2.23
N SER A 62 14.11 4.56 1.19
CA SER A 62 13.25 3.37 1.14
C SER A 62 14.00 2.04 1.23
N ALA A 63 15.21 1.97 0.70
CA ALA A 63 16.08 0.79 0.75
C ALA A 63 17.02 0.75 1.97
N ALA A 64 16.94 1.76 2.87
CA ALA A 64 17.86 1.85 3.99
C ALA A 64 17.54 0.81 5.09
N ALA A 65 18.59 0.34 5.75
CA ALA A 65 18.44 -0.41 7.00
C ALA A 65 17.76 0.47 8.07
N PRO A 66 17.17 -0.12 9.14
CA PRO A 66 16.62 0.65 10.24
C PRO A 66 17.58 1.73 10.73
N ALA A 67 17.09 2.95 10.89
CA ALA A 67 17.91 4.13 11.16
C ALA A 67 17.27 5.06 12.20
N LEU A 68 18.08 5.94 12.77
CA LEU A 68 17.60 7.13 13.47
C LEU A 68 17.66 8.32 12.49
N TYR A 69 16.50 8.80 12.07
CA TYR A 69 16.40 9.96 11.20
C TYR A 69 16.51 11.25 12.00
N ASP A 70 17.52 12.06 11.71
CA ASP A 70 17.75 13.35 12.35
C ASP A 70 17.11 14.47 11.54
N GLY A 71 16.04 15.03 12.07
CA GLY A 71 15.28 16.16 11.49
C GLY A 71 15.91 17.54 11.78
N SER A 72 17.15 17.63 12.22
CA SER A 72 17.80 18.93 12.46
C SER A 72 17.83 19.83 11.23
N PHE A 73 17.65 21.12 11.44
CA PHE A 73 17.69 22.15 10.39
C PHE A 73 18.39 23.41 10.94
N THR A 74 19.01 24.18 10.05
CA THR A 74 19.88 25.31 10.42
C THR A 74 19.22 26.67 10.30
N THR A 75 18.10 26.75 9.59
CA THR A 75 17.43 28.03 9.31
C THR A 75 16.10 28.09 10.03
N ALA A 76 15.89 29.13 10.83
CA ALA A 76 14.59 29.38 11.42
C ALA A 76 13.60 29.84 10.33
N PHE A 77 12.45 29.20 10.25
CA PHE A 77 11.39 29.54 9.30
C PHE A 77 10.23 30.21 10.03
N THR A 78 9.91 31.44 9.59
CA THR A 78 8.76 32.17 10.12
C THR A 78 7.49 31.74 9.39
N GLY A 79 6.44 31.43 10.12
CA GLY A 79 5.13 31.07 9.55
C GLY A 79 5.03 29.61 9.03
N ILE A 80 6.01 28.76 9.30
CA ILE A 80 5.97 27.34 9.01
C ILE A 80 5.67 26.56 10.29
N ASP A 81 4.68 25.71 10.24
CA ASP A 81 4.41 24.72 11.30
C ASP A 81 5.44 23.57 11.21
N ILE A 82 6.51 23.70 11.96
CA ILE A 82 7.61 22.75 11.97
C ILE A 82 7.16 21.37 12.50
N ALA A 83 6.25 21.31 13.45
CA ALA A 83 5.75 20.04 13.96
C ALA A 83 5.06 19.22 12.86
N SER A 84 4.24 19.87 12.03
CA SER A 84 3.60 19.24 10.88
C SER A 84 4.61 18.84 9.79
N VAL A 85 5.66 19.63 9.57
CA VAL A 85 6.72 19.25 8.61
C VAL A 85 7.45 17.99 9.06
N HIS A 86 7.88 17.94 10.31
CA HIS A 86 8.53 16.74 10.88
C HIS A 86 7.59 15.53 10.85
N ALA A 87 6.32 15.72 11.19
CA ALA A 87 5.33 14.66 11.17
C ALA A 87 5.17 14.03 9.79
N ARG A 88 5.07 14.85 8.73
CA ARG A 88 4.99 14.38 7.34
C ARG A 88 6.27 13.65 6.93
N ALA A 89 7.45 14.19 7.25
CA ALA A 89 8.71 13.51 6.95
C ALA A 89 8.81 12.16 7.67
N ALA A 90 8.53 12.13 8.98
CA ALA A 90 8.56 10.92 9.80
C ALA A 90 7.56 9.85 9.31
N SER A 91 6.34 10.24 8.96
CA SER A 91 5.32 9.32 8.46
C SER A 91 5.75 8.66 7.14
N HIS A 92 6.35 9.40 6.21
CA HIS A 92 6.85 8.85 4.95
C HIS A 92 8.09 7.97 5.11
N LEU A 93 8.84 8.15 6.19
CA LEU A 93 9.95 7.28 6.59
C LEU A 93 9.49 6.11 7.49
N LEU A 94 8.20 6.01 7.77
CA LEU A 94 7.59 5.00 8.67
C LEU A 94 8.27 4.95 10.04
N ALA A 95 8.66 6.11 10.56
CA ALA A 95 9.42 6.24 11.78
C ALA A 95 8.60 6.94 12.88
N PRO A 96 8.36 6.32 14.05
CA PRO A 96 7.78 6.99 15.20
C PRO A 96 8.70 8.13 15.67
N MET A 97 8.10 9.20 16.21
CA MET A 97 8.77 10.46 16.48
C MET A 97 9.11 10.64 17.96
N VAL A 98 10.32 11.14 18.21
CA VAL A 98 10.70 11.73 19.49
C VAL A 98 10.79 13.24 19.28
N LEU A 99 9.91 13.98 19.95
CA LEU A 99 9.88 15.44 19.87
C LEU A 99 10.93 16.05 20.81
N LEU A 100 11.69 17.03 20.32
CA LEU A 100 12.61 17.84 21.11
C LEU A 100 12.07 19.27 21.19
N ILE A 101 11.81 19.76 22.39
CA ILE A 101 11.17 21.04 22.63
C ILE A 101 12.01 21.84 23.62
N ASP A 102 12.50 23.01 23.21
CA ASP A 102 13.14 23.97 24.12
C ASP A 102 12.05 24.74 24.89
N VAL A 103 12.04 24.56 26.18
CA VAL A 103 11.05 25.17 27.09
C VAL A 103 11.67 26.23 28.00
N SER A 104 12.78 26.83 27.56
CA SER A 104 13.45 27.93 28.29
C SER A 104 12.43 29.02 28.68
N GLY A 105 12.39 29.34 29.97
CA GLY A 105 11.55 30.40 30.49
C GLY A 105 10.05 30.05 30.68
N LEU A 106 9.64 28.81 30.40
CA LEU A 106 8.30 28.32 30.71
C LEU A 106 8.27 27.69 32.10
N ASP A 107 7.13 27.83 32.76
CA ASP A 107 6.82 27.02 33.95
C ASP A 107 6.38 25.61 33.54
N GLU A 108 6.16 24.73 34.53
CA GLU A 108 5.82 23.33 34.27
C GLU A 108 4.53 23.18 33.49
N GLU A 109 3.48 23.94 33.83
CA GLU A 109 2.18 23.86 33.18
C GLU A 109 2.26 24.30 31.70
N ALA A 110 2.90 25.43 31.44
CA ALA A 110 3.07 25.95 30.07
C ALA A 110 3.94 25.02 29.22
N ALA A 111 5.01 24.46 29.79
CA ALA A 111 5.90 23.54 29.06
C ALA A 111 5.22 22.21 28.74
N VAL A 112 4.46 21.63 29.68
CA VAL A 112 3.70 20.39 29.45
C VAL A 112 2.60 20.65 28.44
N ASN A 113 1.84 21.74 28.54
CA ASN A 113 0.84 22.11 27.54
C ASN A 113 1.45 22.31 26.16
N THR A 114 2.64 22.91 26.04
CA THR A 114 3.36 23.03 24.78
C THR A 114 3.67 21.65 24.21
N GLY A 115 4.16 20.72 25.02
CA GLY A 115 4.41 19.32 24.63
C GLY A 115 3.15 18.64 24.10
N HIS A 116 2.02 18.79 24.78
CA HIS A 116 0.72 18.26 24.34
C HIS A 116 0.27 18.83 23.00
N ILE A 117 0.31 20.15 22.85
CA ILE A 117 -0.07 20.83 21.60
C ILE A 117 0.80 20.36 20.44
N MET A 118 2.11 20.27 20.64
CA MET A 118 3.03 19.84 19.56
C MET A 118 2.84 18.37 19.21
N ALA A 119 2.63 17.49 20.18
CA ALA A 119 2.33 16.08 19.91
C ALA A 119 0.99 15.92 19.20
N PHE A 120 -0.04 16.67 19.62
CA PHE A 120 -1.34 16.68 18.93
C PHE A 120 -1.22 17.19 17.49
N THR A 121 -0.53 18.32 17.28
CA THR A 121 -0.28 18.88 15.94
C THR A 121 0.45 17.91 15.04
N ALA A 122 1.49 17.26 15.54
CA ALA A 122 2.21 16.23 14.80
C ALA A 122 1.30 15.04 14.45
N SER A 123 0.45 14.59 15.38
CA SER A 123 -0.51 13.51 15.12
C SER A 123 -1.53 13.89 14.05
N GLN A 124 -2.07 15.10 14.08
CA GLN A 124 -3.00 15.59 13.05
C GLN A 124 -2.36 15.67 11.65
N ALA A 125 -1.04 15.84 11.58
CA ALA A 125 -0.29 15.84 10.34
C ALA A 125 0.21 14.44 9.89
N GLY A 126 -0.28 13.38 10.53
CA GLY A 126 0.04 11.98 10.19
C GLY A 126 1.30 11.42 10.85
N GLY A 127 1.94 12.16 11.76
CA GLY A 127 3.06 11.68 12.54
C GLY A 127 2.63 10.76 13.69
N THR A 128 3.57 9.99 14.22
CA THR A 128 3.38 9.12 15.39
C THR A 128 4.32 9.55 16.51
N PRO A 129 4.00 10.63 17.26
CA PRO A 129 4.80 11.04 18.40
C PRO A 129 4.68 10.01 19.53
N ILE A 130 5.82 9.50 20.00
CA ILE A 130 5.88 8.46 21.04
C ILE A 130 6.54 8.94 22.32
N ALA A 131 7.29 10.02 22.27
CA ALA A 131 7.92 10.64 23.42
C ALA A 131 8.19 12.13 23.16
N SER A 132 8.27 12.92 24.22
CA SER A 132 8.74 14.30 24.20
C SER A 132 9.88 14.51 25.19
N ILE A 133 10.94 15.21 24.75
CA ILE A 133 12.06 15.64 25.58
C ILE A 133 12.00 17.15 25.67
N LEU A 134 11.75 17.66 26.88
CA LEU A 134 11.71 19.09 27.22
C LEU A 134 13.12 19.52 27.65
N LEU A 135 13.76 20.35 26.84
CA LEU A 135 15.11 20.86 27.06
C LEU A 135 15.06 22.16 27.84
N ASN A 136 16.09 22.45 28.64
CA ASN A 136 16.23 23.67 29.44
C ASN A 136 15.06 23.86 30.44
N ALA A 137 14.46 22.77 30.91
CA ALA A 137 13.40 22.85 31.91
C ALA A 137 13.94 23.23 33.29
N SER A 138 13.24 24.11 33.97
CA SER A 138 13.55 24.49 35.38
C SER A 138 12.81 23.67 36.43
N PHE A 139 12.17 22.57 36.03
CA PHE A 139 11.30 21.72 36.84
C PHE A 139 11.52 20.24 36.50
N THR A 140 11.06 19.37 37.39
CA THR A 140 10.92 17.94 37.11
C THR A 140 9.44 17.65 36.89
N PRO A 141 9.02 17.10 35.73
CA PRO A 141 7.59 16.92 35.44
C PRO A 141 6.93 16.01 36.46
N SER A 142 5.83 16.48 37.01
CA SER A 142 4.96 15.71 37.92
C SER A 142 3.94 14.84 37.16
N VAL A 143 3.77 15.05 35.86
CA VAL A 143 2.73 14.44 35.04
C VAL A 143 3.34 13.76 33.81
N SER A 144 2.93 12.51 33.52
CA SER A 144 3.13 11.90 32.21
C SER A 144 2.06 12.42 31.26
N LEU A 145 2.42 12.72 30.00
CA LEU A 145 1.43 12.99 28.95
C LEU A 145 0.53 11.75 28.77
N GLU A 146 -0.78 11.94 28.64
CA GLU A 146 -1.76 10.84 28.54
C GLU A 146 -1.42 9.81 27.44
N HIS A 147 -0.60 10.16 26.45
CA HIS A 147 -0.31 9.31 25.29
C HIS A 147 1.19 9.13 24.98
N ALA A 148 2.10 9.86 25.64
CA ALA A 148 3.54 9.72 25.41
C ALA A 148 4.35 10.17 26.65
N PRO A 149 5.36 9.42 27.10
CA PRO A 149 6.21 9.82 28.22
C PRO A 149 6.96 11.11 27.89
N VAL A 150 7.10 11.95 28.93
CA VAL A 150 7.85 13.20 28.88
C VAL A 150 9.07 13.06 29.77
N VAL A 151 10.21 13.46 29.24
CA VAL A 151 11.44 13.64 30.02
C VAL A 151 11.80 15.13 29.96
N ALA A 152 11.96 15.77 31.12
CA ALA A 152 12.50 17.11 31.19
C ALA A 152 13.94 17.09 31.70
N VAL A 153 14.78 17.90 31.10
CA VAL A 153 16.20 18.05 31.43
C VAL A 153 16.54 19.52 31.66
N SER A 154 17.38 19.78 32.61
CA SER A 154 17.74 21.14 33.02
C SER A 154 18.70 21.87 32.09
N GLY A 155 19.13 21.22 31.01
CA GLY A 155 20.04 21.78 30.02
C GLY A 155 19.66 21.40 28.59
N SER A 156 20.51 21.72 27.64
CA SER A 156 20.37 21.33 26.23
C SER A 156 20.93 19.93 25.93
N GLU A 157 21.53 19.26 26.89
CA GLU A 157 22.06 17.88 26.78
C GLU A 157 21.20 16.92 27.58
N VAL A 158 21.00 15.72 27.03
CA VAL A 158 20.20 14.67 27.65
C VAL A 158 21.11 13.56 28.13
N SER A 159 21.01 13.18 29.39
CA SER A 159 21.80 12.09 29.96
C SER A 159 21.29 10.71 29.52
N MET A 160 22.16 9.69 29.57
CA MET A 160 21.73 8.31 29.32
C MET A 160 20.70 7.83 30.36
N GLU A 161 20.74 8.35 31.58
CA GLU A 161 19.79 8.03 32.65
C GLU A 161 18.39 8.57 32.29
N ASP A 162 18.30 9.79 31.73
CA ASP A 162 17.04 10.37 31.28
C ASP A 162 16.46 9.62 30.08
N LEU A 163 17.31 9.28 29.12
CA LEU A 163 16.89 8.47 27.97
C LEU A 163 16.46 7.05 28.37
N ALA A 164 17.07 6.47 29.39
CA ALA A 164 16.67 5.14 29.88
C ALA A 164 15.21 5.10 30.35
N LYS A 165 14.68 6.23 30.84
CA LYS A 165 13.26 6.37 31.20
C LYS A 165 12.31 6.20 29.98
N LEU A 166 12.79 6.51 28.78
CA LEU A 166 12.05 6.35 27.52
C LEU A 166 12.21 4.95 26.90
N ALA A 167 13.20 4.16 27.33
CA ALA A 167 13.53 2.88 26.72
C ALA A 167 12.34 1.91 26.58
N PRO A 168 11.45 1.73 27.57
CA PRO A 168 10.28 0.86 27.42
C PRO A 168 9.35 1.32 26.28
N THR A 169 9.08 2.61 26.19
CA THR A 169 8.21 3.18 25.15
C THR A 169 8.84 3.10 23.77
N LEU A 170 10.14 3.42 23.67
CA LEU A 170 10.85 3.32 22.39
C LEU A 170 10.87 1.89 21.87
N LYS A 171 11.15 0.90 22.73
CA LYS A 171 11.18 -0.52 22.34
C LYS A 171 9.82 -1.07 21.94
N ASN A 172 8.74 -0.55 22.51
CA ASN A 172 7.35 -0.95 22.25
C ASN A 172 6.61 0.06 21.39
N ALA A 173 7.33 0.92 20.66
CA ALA A 173 6.74 1.95 19.82
C ALA A 173 5.71 1.34 18.83
N PRO A 174 4.52 1.94 18.71
CA PRO A 174 3.55 1.50 17.73
C PRO A 174 4.12 1.69 16.32
N ARG A 175 3.69 0.85 15.40
CA ARG A 175 4.01 1.07 13.99
C ARG A 175 3.31 2.36 13.53
N PRO A 176 4.03 3.28 12.86
CA PRO A 176 3.41 4.46 12.29
C PRO A 176 2.34 4.09 11.26
N ALA A 177 1.37 4.96 11.10
CA ALA A 177 0.47 4.95 9.97
C ALA A 177 1.26 5.03 8.65
N ILE A 178 0.78 4.35 7.60
CA ILE A 178 1.49 4.27 6.32
C ILE A 178 0.78 5.19 5.32
N PRO A 179 1.33 6.36 5.00
CA PRO A 179 0.74 7.24 4.01
C PRO A 179 0.84 6.64 2.60
N PRO A 180 -0.06 7.02 1.67
CA PRO A 180 -0.16 6.42 0.33
C PRO A 180 1.17 6.35 -0.43
N LEU A 181 1.94 7.42 -0.44
CA LEU A 181 3.24 7.45 -1.13
C LEU A 181 4.27 6.51 -0.51
N ALA A 182 4.32 6.41 0.82
CA ALA A 182 5.19 5.44 1.49
C ALA A 182 4.77 4.01 1.17
N PHE A 183 3.47 3.73 1.12
CA PHE A 183 2.95 2.44 0.73
C PHE A 183 3.35 2.07 -0.72
N GLN A 184 3.17 3.01 -1.66
CA GLN A 184 3.63 2.82 -3.04
C GLN A 184 5.15 2.58 -3.11
N GLY A 185 5.94 3.33 -2.33
CA GLY A 185 7.38 3.12 -2.21
C GLY A 185 7.72 1.71 -1.71
N MET A 186 7.05 1.22 -0.67
CA MET A 186 7.23 -0.14 -0.15
C MET A 186 6.93 -1.22 -1.21
N LEU A 187 5.83 -1.08 -1.96
CA LEU A 187 5.51 -2.00 -3.04
C LEU A 187 6.55 -1.95 -4.16
N THR A 188 7.04 -0.76 -4.50
CA THR A 188 8.11 -0.58 -5.50
C THR A 188 9.39 -1.29 -5.07
N GLU A 189 9.84 -1.10 -3.83
CA GLU A 189 11.03 -1.79 -3.31
C GLU A 189 10.86 -3.31 -3.26
N ARG A 190 9.66 -3.77 -2.90
CA ARG A 190 9.34 -5.19 -2.94
C ARG A 190 9.39 -5.75 -4.37
N ALA A 191 8.85 -5.02 -5.34
CA ALA A 191 8.92 -5.41 -6.76
C ALA A 191 10.37 -5.49 -7.23
N LYS A 192 11.22 -4.50 -6.90
CA LYS A 192 12.66 -4.49 -7.22
C LYS A 192 13.44 -5.65 -6.60
N ALA A 193 13.09 -6.08 -5.39
CA ALA A 193 13.81 -7.14 -4.68
C ALA A 193 13.75 -8.49 -5.41
N ALA A 194 12.70 -8.74 -6.20
CA ALA A 194 12.54 -9.93 -7.03
C ALA A 194 11.80 -9.58 -8.33
N PRO A 195 12.48 -8.90 -9.29
CA PRO A 195 11.84 -8.42 -10.51
C PRO A 195 11.15 -9.54 -11.28
N ARG A 196 9.93 -9.25 -11.75
CA ARG A 196 9.10 -10.15 -12.55
C ARG A 196 8.89 -9.58 -13.93
N THR A 197 8.62 -10.45 -14.91
CA THR A 197 8.38 -10.07 -16.28
C THR A 197 6.89 -9.86 -16.51
N ILE A 198 6.50 -8.63 -16.84
CA ILE A 198 5.11 -8.24 -17.06
C ILE A 198 4.89 -7.91 -18.52
N VAL A 199 3.89 -8.56 -19.13
CA VAL A 199 3.49 -8.28 -20.51
C VAL A 199 2.41 -7.19 -20.55
N LEU A 200 2.60 -6.22 -21.44
CA LEU A 200 1.69 -5.11 -21.71
C LEU A 200 1.22 -5.23 -23.16
N PRO A 201 -0.01 -5.74 -23.39
CA PRO A 201 -0.49 -6.09 -24.71
C PRO A 201 -0.99 -4.90 -25.55
N GLU A 202 -1.10 -3.70 -24.95
CA GLU A 202 -1.70 -2.50 -25.57
C GLU A 202 -0.64 -1.42 -25.84
N SER A 203 0.42 -1.77 -26.59
CA SER A 203 1.50 -0.82 -26.96
C SER A 203 1.06 0.31 -27.90
N GLU A 204 -0.14 0.22 -28.44
CA GLU A 204 -0.79 1.30 -29.21
C GLU A 204 -1.28 2.47 -28.33
N ASP A 205 -1.29 2.34 -27.01
CA ASP A 205 -1.64 3.42 -26.10
C ASP A 205 -0.37 4.12 -25.58
N ASP A 206 -0.27 5.43 -25.80
CA ASP A 206 0.88 6.23 -25.37
C ASP A 206 1.08 6.22 -23.85
N ARG A 207 0.00 6.07 -23.05
CA ARG A 207 0.07 5.97 -21.59
C ARG A 207 0.77 4.68 -21.16
N VAL A 208 0.54 3.58 -21.88
CA VAL A 208 1.20 2.29 -21.61
C VAL A 208 2.69 2.39 -21.87
N LEU A 209 3.13 3.03 -22.96
CA LEU A 209 4.54 3.26 -23.26
C LEU A 209 5.21 4.16 -22.22
N GLN A 210 4.52 5.23 -21.78
CA GLN A 210 5.00 6.12 -20.73
C GLN A 210 5.14 5.42 -19.39
N ALA A 211 4.17 4.57 -19.04
CA ALA A 211 4.24 3.74 -17.82
C ALA A 211 5.38 2.72 -17.89
N ALA A 212 5.58 2.06 -19.04
CA ALA A 212 6.69 1.14 -19.27
C ALA A 212 8.05 1.82 -19.05
N ALA A 213 8.25 3.02 -19.61
CA ALA A 213 9.48 3.80 -19.40
C ALA A 213 9.71 4.15 -17.91
N GLN A 214 8.63 4.48 -17.17
CA GLN A 214 8.75 4.74 -15.72
C GLN A 214 9.12 3.48 -14.94
N ILE A 215 8.54 2.34 -15.25
CA ILE A 215 8.84 1.04 -14.60
C ILE A 215 10.29 0.64 -14.83
N LEU A 216 10.80 0.80 -16.06
CA LEU A 216 12.21 0.53 -16.38
C LEU A 216 13.15 1.45 -15.58
N LYS A 217 12.85 2.74 -15.52
CA LYS A 217 13.62 3.71 -14.71
C LYS A 217 13.62 3.33 -13.22
N LEU A 218 12.50 2.84 -12.71
CA LEU A 218 12.37 2.34 -11.34
C LEU A 218 13.04 0.98 -11.14
N SER A 219 13.33 0.22 -12.21
CA SER A 219 13.77 -1.17 -12.16
C SER A 219 12.81 -2.09 -11.38
N ALA A 220 11.51 -1.80 -11.43
CA ALA A 220 10.49 -2.48 -10.64
C ALA A 220 9.97 -3.77 -11.30
N ALA A 221 10.10 -3.90 -12.62
CA ALA A 221 9.77 -5.10 -13.38
C ALA A 221 10.51 -5.11 -14.72
N ASN A 222 10.66 -6.32 -15.30
CA ASN A 222 11.00 -6.47 -16.71
C ASN A 222 9.72 -6.30 -17.54
N ILE A 223 9.80 -5.63 -18.68
CA ILE A 223 8.63 -5.31 -19.50
C ILE A 223 8.72 -6.01 -20.86
N ILE A 224 7.62 -6.64 -21.25
CA ILE A 224 7.37 -7.10 -22.63
C ILE A 224 6.24 -6.23 -23.20
N LEU A 225 6.50 -5.61 -24.36
CA LEU A 225 5.51 -4.88 -25.14
C LEU A 225 5.08 -5.75 -26.34
N LEU A 226 3.76 -5.93 -26.52
CA LEU A 226 3.24 -6.62 -27.69
C LEU A 226 2.98 -5.59 -28.80
N GLY A 227 3.55 -5.82 -29.99
CA GLY A 227 3.36 -4.96 -31.16
C GLY A 227 4.55 -5.02 -32.11
N GLU A 228 4.51 -4.16 -33.13
CA GLU A 228 5.57 -4.08 -34.12
C GLU A 228 6.69 -3.14 -33.62
N GLU A 229 7.94 -3.62 -33.64
CA GLU A 229 9.10 -2.90 -33.10
C GLU A 229 9.25 -1.49 -33.71
N ALA A 230 9.08 -1.37 -35.04
CA ALA A 230 9.20 -0.09 -35.73
C ALA A 230 8.13 0.93 -35.29
N GLU A 231 6.90 0.48 -35.01
CA GLU A 231 5.81 1.33 -34.56
C GLU A 231 6.07 1.82 -33.13
N ILE A 232 6.45 0.90 -32.24
CA ILE A 232 6.78 1.22 -30.84
C ILE A 232 7.98 2.18 -30.78
N ALA A 233 9.05 1.93 -31.55
CA ALA A 233 10.21 2.81 -31.61
C ALA A 233 9.86 4.22 -32.12
N SER A 234 9.03 4.31 -33.19
CA SER A 234 8.55 5.60 -33.71
C SER A 234 7.76 6.40 -32.68
N ARG A 235 6.86 5.73 -31.91
CA ARG A 235 6.09 6.36 -30.83
C ARG A 235 6.98 6.79 -29.66
N ALA A 236 7.88 5.91 -29.22
CA ALA A 236 8.84 6.23 -28.15
C ALA A 236 9.66 7.47 -28.50
N GLN A 237 10.14 7.59 -29.73
CA GLN A 237 10.86 8.77 -30.20
C GLN A 237 9.99 10.04 -30.15
N LYS A 238 8.75 10.00 -30.62
CA LYS A 238 7.83 11.13 -30.59
C LYS A 238 7.52 11.61 -29.17
N LEU A 239 7.44 10.67 -28.22
CA LEU A 239 7.15 10.93 -26.81
C LEU A 239 8.41 11.20 -25.98
N ASN A 240 9.58 11.14 -26.61
CA ASN A 240 10.89 11.27 -25.93
C ASN A 240 11.05 10.29 -24.76
N LEU A 241 10.70 9.02 -24.99
CA LEU A 241 10.77 7.95 -23.99
C LEU A 241 12.03 7.09 -24.21
N ASP A 242 12.66 6.72 -23.11
CA ASP A 242 13.66 5.65 -23.09
C ASP A 242 12.98 4.32 -22.74
N LEU A 243 12.92 3.43 -23.74
CA LEU A 243 12.41 2.06 -23.60
C LEU A 243 13.53 1.03 -23.71
N ALA A 244 14.79 1.43 -23.55
CA ALA A 244 15.92 0.49 -23.53
C ALA A 244 15.72 -0.53 -22.39
N GLY A 245 15.86 -1.82 -22.75
CA GLY A 245 15.60 -2.93 -21.82
C GLY A 245 14.20 -3.53 -21.89
N THR A 246 13.27 -2.97 -22.70
CA THR A 246 12.03 -3.70 -23.02
C THR A 246 12.28 -4.77 -24.05
N GLN A 247 11.58 -5.89 -23.91
CA GLN A 247 11.43 -6.87 -24.98
C GLN A 247 10.19 -6.50 -25.80
N VAL A 248 10.34 -6.39 -27.12
CA VAL A 248 9.20 -6.24 -28.03
C VAL A 248 8.92 -7.58 -28.68
N VAL A 249 7.65 -8.00 -28.69
CA VAL A 249 7.20 -9.25 -29.29
C VAL A 249 6.05 -8.96 -30.26
N SER A 250 6.25 -9.31 -31.52
CA SER A 250 5.21 -9.20 -32.54
C SER A 250 4.16 -10.30 -32.39
N LEU A 251 2.89 -9.95 -32.56
CA LEU A 251 1.79 -10.93 -32.68
C LEU A 251 1.90 -11.82 -33.94
N ARG A 252 2.84 -11.49 -34.85
CA ARG A 252 3.16 -12.25 -36.07
C ARG A 252 4.39 -13.14 -35.94
N ASP A 253 4.91 -13.31 -34.73
CA ASP A 253 6.02 -14.26 -34.46
C ASP A 253 5.49 -15.68 -34.66
N GLU A 254 5.82 -16.28 -35.84
CA GLU A 254 5.27 -17.58 -36.25
C GLU A 254 5.68 -18.69 -35.30
N GLU A 255 6.90 -18.68 -34.75
CA GLU A 255 7.37 -19.70 -33.82
C GLU A 255 6.52 -19.71 -32.55
N ARG A 256 6.27 -18.51 -31.95
CA ARG A 256 5.39 -18.35 -30.80
C ARG A 256 3.94 -18.65 -31.12
N LEU A 257 3.45 -18.20 -32.28
CA LEU A 257 2.09 -18.49 -32.72
C LEU A 257 1.81 -19.98 -32.81
N ASP A 258 2.74 -20.77 -33.40
CA ASP A 258 2.58 -22.22 -33.52
C ASP A 258 2.63 -22.90 -32.14
N LYS A 259 3.59 -22.53 -31.30
CA LYS A 259 3.70 -23.01 -29.90
C LYS A 259 2.43 -22.73 -29.12
N TYR A 260 1.98 -21.48 -29.13
CA TYR A 260 0.83 -21.04 -28.33
C TYR A 260 -0.51 -21.59 -28.89
N ALA A 261 -0.68 -21.65 -30.21
CA ALA A 261 -1.88 -22.19 -30.81
C ALA A 261 -2.05 -23.69 -30.51
N SER A 262 -0.98 -24.47 -30.61
CA SER A 262 -1.02 -25.88 -30.22
C SER A 262 -1.39 -26.05 -28.76
N ARG A 263 -0.75 -25.29 -27.86
CA ARG A 263 -1.01 -25.36 -26.44
C ARG A 263 -2.43 -24.89 -26.08
N LEU A 264 -2.92 -23.81 -26.70
CA LEU A 264 -4.28 -23.31 -26.50
C LEU A 264 -5.34 -24.30 -26.97
N ALA A 265 -5.10 -24.97 -28.11
CA ALA A 265 -5.98 -26.03 -28.59
C ALA A 265 -6.04 -27.21 -27.62
N GLU A 266 -4.92 -27.63 -27.04
CA GLU A 266 -4.90 -28.67 -25.98
C GLU A 266 -5.71 -28.25 -24.76
N LEU A 267 -5.46 -27.05 -24.20
CA LEU A 267 -6.14 -26.53 -23.02
C LEU A 267 -7.67 -26.43 -23.21
N ARG A 268 -8.09 -26.14 -24.44
CA ARG A 268 -9.49 -25.87 -24.78
C ARG A 268 -10.12 -26.94 -25.68
N ALA A 269 -9.48 -28.10 -25.83
CA ALA A 269 -10.00 -29.22 -26.64
C ALA A 269 -11.43 -29.63 -26.27
N HIS A 270 -11.77 -29.63 -24.96
CA HIS A 270 -13.10 -29.92 -24.44
C HIS A 270 -14.17 -28.88 -24.84
N LYS A 271 -13.78 -27.73 -25.39
CA LYS A 271 -14.66 -26.68 -25.98
C LYS A 271 -14.59 -26.65 -27.48
N GLY A 272 -13.95 -27.61 -28.13
CA GLY A 272 -13.83 -27.73 -29.59
C GLY A 272 -12.93 -26.65 -30.22
N VAL A 273 -11.90 -26.17 -29.48
CA VAL A 273 -10.92 -25.24 -30.05
C VAL A 273 -9.86 -26.06 -30.80
N THR A 274 -9.82 -25.87 -32.12
CA THR A 274 -8.77 -26.43 -33.00
C THR A 274 -7.56 -25.51 -33.03
N VAL A 275 -6.43 -25.98 -33.57
CA VAL A 275 -5.23 -25.15 -33.75
C VAL A 275 -5.49 -23.94 -34.63
N GLU A 276 -6.27 -24.09 -35.70
CA GLU A 276 -6.66 -22.99 -36.58
C GLU A 276 -7.46 -21.92 -35.86
N LYS A 277 -8.44 -22.37 -35.03
CA LYS A 277 -9.23 -21.45 -34.21
C LYS A 277 -8.39 -20.79 -33.11
N ALA A 278 -7.45 -21.51 -32.54
CA ALA A 278 -6.48 -20.98 -31.58
C ALA A 278 -5.59 -19.90 -32.22
N ARG A 279 -5.07 -20.11 -33.42
CA ARG A 279 -4.33 -19.08 -34.17
C ARG A 279 -5.16 -17.83 -34.45
N GLN A 280 -6.48 -17.97 -34.72
CA GLN A 280 -7.37 -16.82 -34.85
C GLN A 280 -7.54 -16.07 -33.53
N LEU A 281 -7.71 -16.77 -32.40
CA LEU A 281 -7.82 -16.14 -31.10
C LEU A 281 -6.53 -15.39 -30.72
N LEU A 282 -5.37 -15.89 -31.10
CA LEU A 282 -4.05 -15.30 -30.83
C LEU A 282 -3.77 -14.02 -31.65
N GLN A 283 -4.64 -13.63 -32.58
CA GLN A 283 -4.57 -12.29 -33.18
C GLN A 283 -5.02 -11.19 -32.21
N ASP A 284 -5.71 -11.55 -31.14
CA ASP A 284 -6.03 -10.67 -30.03
C ASP A 284 -4.86 -10.62 -29.05
N SER A 285 -4.35 -9.41 -28.76
CA SER A 285 -3.17 -9.21 -27.93
C SER A 285 -3.35 -9.69 -26.48
N ALA A 286 -4.58 -9.65 -25.94
CA ALA A 286 -4.87 -10.15 -24.59
C ALA A 286 -4.81 -11.70 -24.56
N TYR A 287 -5.28 -12.40 -25.59
CA TYR A 287 -5.10 -13.86 -25.71
C TYR A 287 -3.63 -14.22 -25.85
N PHE A 288 -2.89 -13.49 -26.69
CA PHE A 288 -1.46 -13.73 -26.92
C PHE A 288 -0.66 -13.52 -25.61
N GLY A 289 -0.86 -12.38 -24.94
CA GLY A 289 -0.20 -12.10 -23.66
C GLY A 289 -0.56 -13.11 -22.56
N THR A 290 -1.82 -13.57 -22.52
CA THR A 290 -2.24 -14.61 -21.58
C THR A 290 -1.53 -15.95 -21.87
N MET A 291 -1.33 -16.30 -23.14
CA MET A 291 -0.55 -17.50 -23.51
C MET A 291 0.94 -17.37 -23.18
N MET A 292 1.51 -16.17 -23.23
CA MET A 292 2.87 -15.94 -22.73
C MET A 292 2.99 -16.28 -21.24
N ILE A 293 1.99 -15.89 -20.45
CA ILE A 293 1.96 -16.23 -19.02
C ILE A 293 1.81 -17.75 -18.82
N GLU A 294 0.87 -18.39 -19.52
CA GLU A 294 0.65 -19.85 -19.41
C GLU A 294 1.93 -20.61 -19.78
N SER A 295 2.63 -20.17 -20.82
CA SER A 295 3.85 -20.81 -21.31
C SER A 295 5.11 -20.50 -20.49
N GLY A 296 5.04 -19.59 -19.51
CA GLY A 296 6.15 -19.19 -18.68
C GLY A 296 7.10 -18.17 -19.33
N ASP A 297 6.69 -17.54 -20.45
CA ASP A 297 7.45 -16.50 -21.14
C ASP A 297 7.22 -15.12 -20.48
N ALA A 298 6.18 -14.98 -19.63
CA ALA A 298 5.92 -13.85 -18.75
C ALA A 298 5.36 -14.34 -17.41
N ASP A 299 5.49 -13.51 -16.35
CA ASP A 299 5.00 -13.80 -15.00
C ASP A 299 3.61 -13.23 -14.75
N GLY A 300 3.23 -12.17 -15.46
CA GLY A 300 1.94 -11.50 -15.31
C GLY A 300 1.61 -10.59 -16.48
N MET A 301 0.38 -10.06 -16.50
CA MET A 301 -0.13 -9.16 -17.55
C MET A 301 -0.91 -7.99 -16.94
N VAL A 302 -0.75 -6.81 -17.53
CA VAL A 302 -1.60 -5.63 -17.27
C VAL A 302 -2.18 -5.18 -18.60
N SER A 303 -3.52 -5.12 -18.69
CA SER A 303 -4.28 -4.77 -19.90
C SER A 303 -5.54 -3.98 -19.53
N GLY A 304 -6.26 -3.40 -20.48
CA GLY A 304 -7.53 -2.70 -20.28
C GLY A 304 -7.47 -1.19 -20.49
N ALA A 305 -6.31 -0.64 -20.89
CA ALA A 305 -6.20 0.78 -21.21
C ALA A 305 -7.01 1.18 -22.45
N CYS A 306 -7.06 0.29 -23.47
CA CYS A 306 -7.78 0.48 -24.73
C CYS A 306 -9.02 -0.40 -24.84
N HIS A 307 -9.01 -1.58 -24.24
CA HIS A 307 -10.02 -2.61 -24.40
C HIS A 307 -10.99 -2.67 -23.21
N THR A 308 -12.01 -3.51 -23.32
CA THR A 308 -12.97 -3.72 -22.23
C THR A 308 -12.42 -4.71 -21.21
N THR A 309 -12.86 -4.58 -19.96
CA THR A 309 -12.58 -5.55 -18.89
C THR A 309 -12.84 -7.01 -19.31
N ALA A 310 -13.91 -7.25 -20.08
CA ALA A 310 -14.20 -8.58 -20.61
C ALA A 310 -13.11 -9.13 -21.54
N ASN A 311 -12.40 -8.26 -22.26
CA ASN A 311 -11.30 -8.65 -23.15
C ASN A 311 -10.08 -9.13 -22.36
N THR A 312 -9.78 -8.49 -21.25
CA THR A 312 -8.69 -8.89 -20.34
C THR A 312 -9.05 -10.16 -19.53
N ILE A 313 -10.25 -10.18 -18.93
CA ILE A 313 -10.62 -11.25 -17.98
C ILE A 313 -10.94 -12.57 -18.69
N ARG A 314 -11.59 -12.53 -19.87
CA ARG A 314 -12.00 -13.75 -20.59
C ARG A 314 -10.85 -14.70 -20.91
N PRO A 315 -9.73 -14.28 -21.56
CA PRO A 315 -8.59 -15.18 -21.77
C PRO A 315 -7.96 -15.66 -20.46
N ALA A 316 -7.87 -14.81 -19.43
CA ALA A 316 -7.35 -15.21 -18.13
C ALA A 316 -8.17 -16.34 -17.50
N LEU A 317 -9.51 -16.24 -17.48
CA LEU A 317 -10.39 -17.30 -17.00
C LEU A 317 -10.31 -18.59 -17.83
N GLN A 318 -10.13 -18.46 -19.13
CA GLN A 318 -10.12 -19.59 -20.04
C GLN A 318 -8.79 -20.37 -20.03
N ILE A 319 -7.69 -19.70 -19.81
CA ILE A 319 -6.32 -20.20 -19.97
C ILE A 319 -5.63 -20.37 -18.62
N ILE A 320 -5.50 -19.29 -17.86
CA ILE A 320 -4.83 -19.29 -16.53
C ILE A 320 -5.68 -20.02 -15.49
N LYS A 321 -7.00 -19.79 -15.51
CA LYS A 321 -7.99 -20.33 -14.56
C LYS A 321 -7.76 -19.87 -13.12
N THR A 322 -8.65 -20.28 -12.24
CA THR A 322 -8.51 -20.05 -10.79
C THR A 322 -7.51 -21.03 -10.17
N LYS A 323 -6.97 -20.66 -9.02
CA LYS A 323 -6.26 -21.60 -8.15
C LYS A 323 -7.16 -22.78 -7.82
N PRO A 324 -6.60 -23.99 -7.57
CA PRO A 324 -7.41 -25.20 -7.31
C PRO A 324 -8.40 -25.06 -6.17
N GLU A 325 -8.01 -24.31 -5.14
CA GLU A 325 -8.80 -24.07 -3.91
C GLU A 325 -9.80 -22.91 -4.04
N VAL A 326 -9.85 -22.20 -5.18
CA VAL A 326 -10.67 -20.99 -5.36
C VAL A 326 -11.68 -21.24 -6.49
N SER A 327 -12.96 -21.07 -6.18
CA SER A 327 -14.06 -21.30 -7.14
C SER A 327 -14.40 -20.08 -7.99
N THR A 328 -13.96 -18.88 -7.61
CA THR A 328 -14.33 -17.64 -8.29
C THR A 328 -13.16 -16.63 -8.33
N VAL A 329 -13.14 -15.81 -9.40
CA VAL A 329 -12.27 -14.63 -9.49
C VAL A 329 -13.02 -13.44 -8.93
N SER A 330 -12.32 -12.58 -8.20
CA SER A 330 -12.86 -11.33 -7.65
C SER A 330 -11.94 -10.15 -7.98
N GLY A 331 -12.50 -8.94 -7.90
CA GLY A 331 -11.77 -7.70 -8.11
C GLY A 331 -11.69 -6.87 -6.84
N ALA A 332 -10.49 -6.70 -6.30
CA ALA A 332 -10.27 -5.89 -5.11
C ALA A 332 -9.74 -4.50 -5.45
N PHE A 333 -10.02 -3.55 -4.56
CA PHE A 333 -9.37 -2.23 -4.56
C PHE A 333 -8.60 -2.03 -3.28
N LEU A 334 -7.34 -1.64 -3.43
CA LEU A 334 -6.54 -1.13 -2.34
C LEU A 334 -6.87 0.34 -2.15
N MET A 335 -7.47 0.67 -1.01
CA MET A 335 -7.90 2.01 -0.63
C MET A 335 -6.84 2.62 0.27
N LEU A 336 -6.10 3.60 -0.25
CA LEU A 336 -5.04 4.29 0.48
C LEU A 336 -5.57 5.60 1.05
N PHE A 337 -5.65 5.68 2.36
CA PHE A 337 -6.01 6.87 3.11
C PHE A 337 -4.75 7.65 3.52
N SER A 338 -4.90 8.81 4.12
CA SER A 338 -3.77 9.64 4.56
C SER A 338 -2.84 8.94 5.56
N ASP A 339 -3.36 7.97 6.31
CA ASP A 339 -2.71 7.35 7.46
C ASP A 339 -2.82 5.82 7.51
N HIS A 340 -3.60 5.19 6.63
CA HIS A 340 -3.77 3.74 6.61
C HIS A 340 -4.19 3.23 5.23
N ALA A 341 -4.17 1.90 5.05
CA ALA A 341 -4.62 1.23 3.84
C ALA A 341 -5.67 0.17 4.16
N HIS A 342 -6.72 0.10 3.36
CA HIS A 342 -7.74 -0.93 3.41
C HIS A 342 -7.81 -1.70 2.09
N LEU A 343 -8.27 -2.96 2.14
CA LEU A 343 -8.60 -3.74 0.95
C LEU A 343 -10.12 -3.95 0.89
N TYR A 344 -10.74 -3.58 -0.23
CA TYR A 344 -12.18 -3.70 -0.48
C TYR A 344 -12.43 -4.72 -1.59
N ALA A 345 -13.27 -5.76 -1.36
CA ALA A 345 -13.60 -6.81 -2.32
C ALA A 345 -15.02 -7.41 -2.06
N ASP A 346 -15.74 -7.97 -3.05
CA ASP A 346 -15.53 -7.78 -4.46
C ASP A 346 -16.12 -6.44 -4.90
N CYS A 347 -15.42 -5.76 -5.76
CA CYS A 347 -15.84 -4.44 -6.23
C CYS A 347 -15.96 -4.36 -7.77
N ALA A 348 -15.64 -5.46 -8.52
CA ALA A 348 -15.50 -5.38 -9.96
C ALA A 348 -15.95 -6.59 -10.78
N VAL A 349 -16.12 -7.78 -10.22
CA VAL A 349 -16.28 -9.03 -10.99
C VAL A 349 -17.53 -9.83 -10.61
N SER A 350 -17.66 -10.28 -9.37
CA SER A 350 -18.71 -11.22 -8.93
C SER A 350 -19.98 -10.49 -8.52
N ILE A 351 -21.04 -10.60 -9.33
CA ILE A 351 -22.29 -9.83 -9.14
C ILE A 351 -22.96 -10.20 -7.83
N ASP A 352 -23.29 -11.48 -7.64
CA ASP A 352 -23.99 -12.01 -6.47
C ASP A 352 -23.34 -13.33 -6.07
N PRO A 353 -22.22 -13.31 -5.30
CA PRO A 353 -21.53 -14.52 -4.90
C PRO A 353 -22.36 -15.34 -3.92
N ASN A 354 -22.40 -16.67 -4.11
CA ASN A 354 -22.95 -17.58 -3.12
C ASN A 354 -22.04 -17.67 -1.88
N PRO A 355 -22.48 -18.32 -0.77
CA PRO A 355 -21.67 -18.36 0.46
C PRO A 355 -20.24 -18.93 0.28
N GLY A 356 -20.06 -19.96 -0.55
CA GLY A 356 -18.74 -20.53 -0.85
C GLY A 356 -17.86 -19.54 -1.62
N GLN A 357 -18.41 -18.92 -2.66
CA GLN A 357 -17.70 -17.90 -3.42
C GLN A 357 -17.33 -16.67 -2.56
N LEU A 358 -18.23 -16.26 -1.66
CA LEU A 358 -17.97 -15.14 -0.74
C LEU A 358 -16.86 -15.50 0.25
N ALA A 359 -16.79 -16.76 0.68
CA ALA A 359 -15.69 -17.28 1.49
C ALA A 359 -14.34 -17.26 0.72
N ASP A 360 -14.35 -17.71 -0.54
CA ASP A 360 -13.15 -17.67 -1.41
C ASP A 360 -12.66 -16.23 -1.62
N ILE A 361 -13.59 -15.27 -1.80
CA ILE A 361 -13.26 -13.83 -1.91
C ILE A 361 -12.59 -13.36 -0.62
N ALA A 362 -13.10 -13.73 0.54
CA ALA A 362 -12.52 -13.34 1.83
C ALA A 362 -11.11 -13.90 2.02
N ALA A 363 -10.90 -15.19 1.76
CA ALA A 363 -9.58 -15.82 1.87
C ALA A 363 -8.58 -15.26 0.86
N SER A 364 -8.99 -15.07 -0.41
CA SER A 364 -8.16 -14.44 -1.45
C SER A 364 -7.77 -13.00 -1.10
N SER A 365 -8.72 -12.25 -0.50
CA SER A 365 -8.47 -10.86 -0.08
C SER A 365 -7.51 -10.79 1.11
N ALA A 366 -7.60 -11.72 2.06
CA ALA A 366 -6.63 -11.83 3.16
C ALA A 366 -5.23 -12.12 2.63
N SER A 367 -5.10 -13.06 1.69
CA SER A 367 -3.83 -13.39 1.03
C SER A 367 -3.26 -12.17 0.30
N THR A 368 -4.08 -11.46 -0.49
CA THR A 368 -3.68 -10.24 -1.21
C THR A 368 -3.22 -9.14 -0.24
N ALA A 369 -3.96 -8.90 0.85
CA ALA A 369 -3.57 -7.93 1.88
C ALA A 369 -2.20 -8.28 2.48
N SER A 370 -1.97 -9.56 2.82
CA SER A 370 -0.69 -10.04 3.34
C SER A 370 0.46 -9.86 2.33
N GLN A 371 0.21 -10.13 1.04
CA GLN A 371 1.18 -9.89 -0.03
C GLN A 371 1.56 -8.42 -0.13
N PHE A 372 0.69 -7.49 0.25
CA PHE A 372 0.99 -6.05 0.27
C PHE A 372 1.49 -5.55 1.63
N GLY A 373 1.75 -6.45 2.58
CA GLY A 373 2.27 -6.12 3.90
C GLY A 373 1.24 -5.65 4.91
N ILE A 374 -0.04 -5.83 4.61
CA ILE A 374 -1.17 -5.55 5.51
C ILE A 374 -1.45 -6.82 6.33
N ASP A 375 -1.45 -6.72 7.66
CA ASP A 375 -1.90 -7.81 8.55
C ASP A 375 -3.44 -7.90 8.49
N PRO A 376 -4.04 -8.93 7.84
CA PRO A 376 -5.45 -8.89 7.48
C PRO A 376 -6.37 -9.08 8.70
N LYS A 377 -7.32 -8.14 8.84
CA LYS A 377 -8.47 -8.22 9.74
C LYS A 377 -9.72 -8.16 8.87
N VAL A 378 -10.29 -9.33 8.58
CA VAL A 378 -11.30 -9.50 7.52
C VAL A 378 -12.71 -9.36 8.08
N ALA A 379 -13.45 -8.36 7.62
CA ALA A 379 -14.86 -8.15 7.94
C ALA A 379 -15.74 -8.52 6.75
N LEU A 380 -16.65 -9.50 6.91
CA LEU A 380 -17.73 -9.73 5.96
C LEU A 380 -18.88 -8.78 6.27
N VAL A 381 -19.09 -7.81 5.37
CA VAL A 381 -19.97 -6.66 5.60
C VAL A 381 -21.43 -7.00 5.32
N SER A 382 -22.30 -6.55 6.21
CA SER A 382 -23.76 -6.69 6.11
C SER A 382 -24.46 -5.45 6.70
N TYR A 383 -25.76 -5.34 6.53
CA TYR A 383 -26.58 -4.39 7.27
C TYR A 383 -26.85 -4.83 8.72
N SER A 384 -26.44 -6.04 9.09
CA SER A 384 -26.58 -6.61 10.44
C SER A 384 -25.21 -6.81 11.09
N THR A 385 -25.17 -6.68 12.43
CA THR A 385 -24.03 -7.11 13.25
C THR A 385 -24.51 -8.26 14.14
N GLY A 386 -23.90 -9.43 14.01
CA GLY A 386 -24.34 -10.63 14.71
C GLY A 386 -25.79 -10.99 14.37
N ASP A 387 -26.62 -11.08 15.41
CA ASP A 387 -28.05 -11.42 15.34
C ASP A 387 -29.00 -10.21 15.35
N SER A 388 -28.48 -8.98 15.17
CA SER A 388 -29.29 -7.75 15.19
C SER A 388 -30.28 -7.63 14.04
N GLY A 389 -30.11 -8.40 12.97
CA GLY A 389 -30.99 -8.48 11.81
C GLY A 389 -31.07 -9.90 11.27
N SER A 390 -32.07 -10.14 10.41
CA SER A 390 -32.30 -11.43 9.76
C SER A 390 -32.67 -11.24 8.29
N GLY A 391 -32.50 -12.27 7.49
CA GLY A 391 -32.83 -12.28 6.08
C GLY A 391 -31.78 -13.00 5.24
N GLU A 392 -32.12 -13.30 4.00
CA GLU A 392 -31.32 -14.11 3.07
C GLU A 392 -29.87 -13.63 2.93
N THR A 393 -29.69 -12.29 2.84
CA THR A 393 -28.34 -11.69 2.71
C THR A 393 -27.53 -11.80 4.00
N VAL A 394 -28.16 -11.77 5.18
CA VAL A 394 -27.49 -12.00 6.48
C VAL A 394 -27.10 -13.47 6.61
N GLU A 395 -28.00 -14.39 6.27
CA GLU A 395 -27.75 -15.83 6.28
C GLU A 395 -26.61 -16.22 5.33
N LYS A 396 -26.55 -15.60 4.14
CA LYS A 396 -25.44 -15.76 3.20
C LYS A 396 -24.10 -15.37 3.82
N VAL A 397 -24.03 -14.22 4.49
CA VAL A 397 -22.80 -13.74 5.14
C VAL A 397 -22.42 -14.62 6.34
N LEU A 398 -23.38 -15.05 7.16
CA LEU A 398 -23.15 -15.99 8.26
C LEU A 398 -22.56 -17.32 7.76
N ALA A 399 -23.15 -17.88 6.70
CA ALA A 399 -22.66 -19.12 6.11
C ALA A 399 -21.24 -18.97 5.55
N ALA A 400 -20.96 -17.86 4.84
CA ALA A 400 -19.63 -17.56 4.32
C ALA A 400 -18.59 -17.39 5.43
N THR A 401 -18.93 -16.64 6.48
CA THR A 401 -18.06 -16.45 7.65
C THR A 401 -17.70 -17.78 8.31
N LYS A 402 -18.69 -18.66 8.46
CA LYS A 402 -18.46 -20.00 9.01
C LYS A 402 -17.51 -20.81 8.12
N ILE A 403 -17.71 -20.81 6.80
CA ILE A 403 -16.84 -21.52 5.85
C ILE A 403 -15.39 -21.04 5.98
N VAL A 404 -15.15 -19.72 6.03
CA VAL A 404 -13.80 -19.18 6.19
C VAL A 404 -13.18 -19.59 7.51
N LYS A 405 -13.90 -19.45 8.62
CA LYS A 405 -13.41 -19.84 9.96
C LYS A 405 -13.06 -21.32 10.05
N ASP A 406 -13.85 -22.19 9.40
CA ASP A 406 -13.62 -23.64 9.39
C ASP A 406 -12.41 -24.02 8.50
N ALA A 407 -12.23 -23.33 7.34
CA ALA A 407 -11.16 -23.63 6.39
C ALA A 407 -9.83 -22.95 6.73
N HIS A 408 -9.87 -21.77 7.37
CA HIS A 408 -8.74 -20.91 7.67
C HIS A 408 -8.78 -20.40 9.12
N PRO A 409 -8.63 -21.29 10.11
CA PRO A 409 -8.70 -20.93 11.53
C PRO A 409 -7.61 -19.93 11.99
N GLU A 410 -6.54 -19.79 11.20
CA GLU A 410 -5.47 -18.82 11.43
C GLU A 410 -5.84 -17.38 11.04
N LEU A 411 -6.88 -17.18 10.21
CA LEU A 411 -7.28 -15.86 9.77
C LEU A 411 -8.15 -15.16 10.83
N ALA A 412 -7.82 -13.90 11.10
CA ALA A 412 -8.73 -13.04 11.84
C ALA A 412 -9.88 -12.60 10.92
N VAL A 413 -11.01 -13.31 11.02
CA VAL A 413 -12.20 -13.06 10.20
C VAL A 413 -13.45 -13.03 11.05
N ASP A 414 -14.37 -12.11 10.75
CA ASP A 414 -15.68 -12.04 11.39
C ASP A 414 -16.77 -11.46 10.48
N GLY A 415 -18.02 -11.81 10.78
CA GLY A 415 -19.21 -11.39 10.05
C GLY A 415 -20.46 -12.17 10.50
N PRO A 416 -21.65 -11.61 10.26
CA PRO A 416 -21.92 -10.32 9.62
C PRO A 416 -21.56 -9.15 10.53
N LEU A 417 -20.96 -8.12 9.94
CA LEU A 417 -20.64 -6.86 10.61
C LEU A 417 -21.19 -5.68 9.82
N GLN A 418 -21.83 -4.74 10.49
CA GLN A 418 -22.09 -3.43 9.90
C GLN A 418 -20.77 -2.70 9.70
N PHE A 419 -20.69 -1.82 8.68
CA PHE A 419 -19.44 -1.13 8.35
C PHE A 419 -18.91 -0.28 9.51
N ASP A 420 -19.80 0.41 10.23
CA ASP A 420 -19.46 1.18 11.44
C ASP A 420 -18.89 0.28 12.55
N ALA A 421 -19.51 -0.87 12.80
CA ALA A 421 -19.01 -1.83 13.79
C ALA A 421 -17.66 -2.46 13.39
N ALA A 422 -17.40 -2.62 12.09
CA ALA A 422 -16.13 -3.16 11.60
C ALA A 422 -14.96 -2.19 11.81
N ILE A 423 -15.18 -0.86 11.74
CA ILE A 423 -14.10 0.14 11.72
C ILE A 423 -13.99 0.97 13.01
N ASP A 424 -15.09 1.24 13.72
CA ASP A 424 -15.11 2.10 14.90
C ASP A 424 -15.03 1.27 16.19
N LYS A 425 -13.97 1.48 16.97
CA LYS A 425 -13.74 0.78 18.24
C LYS A 425 -14.85 0.99 19.26
N THR A 426 -15.45 2.17 19.29
CA THR A 426 -16.52 2.50 20.26
C THR A 426 -17.80 1.76 19.89
N VAL A 427 -18.12 1.68 18.60
CA VAL A 427 -19.27 0.92 18.10
C VAL A 427 -19.05 -0.59 18.32
N ALA A 428 -17.86 -1.09 17.99
CA ALA A 428 -17.49 -2.48 18.18
C ALA A 428 -17.62 -2.92 19.63
N ALA A 429 -17.10 -2.15 20.58
CA ALA A 429 -17.18 -2.45 22.01
C ALA A 429 -18.61 -2.58 22.51
N LYS A 430 -19.58 -1.93 21.87
CA LYS A 430 -21.00 -2.00 22.23
C LYS A 430 -21.74 -3.14 21.55
N LYS A 431 -21.43 -3.38 20.24
CA LYS A 431 -22.21 -4.33 19.41
C LYS A 431 -21.62 -5.74 19.37
N CYS A 432 -20.29 -5.86 19.45
CA CYS A 432 -19.57 -7.13 19.27
C CYS A 432 -18.22 -7.14 20.01
N PRO A 433 -18.22 -7.02 21.37
CA PRO A 433 -17.01 -6.88 22.17
C PRO A 433 -16.03 -8.05 22.05
N ASP A 434 -16.53 -9.24 21.74
CA ASP A 434 -15.72 -10.47 21.62
C ASP A 434 -15.16 -10.72 20.21
N SER A 435 -15.45 -9.83 19.25
CA SER A 435 -14.98 -9.98 17.88
C SER A 435 -13.49 -9.69 17.76
N PRO A 436 -12.68 -10.58 17.15
CA PRO A 436 -11.26 -10.33 16.92
C PRO A 436 -11.00 -9.31 15.79
N VAL A 437 -12.05 -8.86 15.08
CA VAL A 437 -11.96 -8.02 13.89
C VAL A 437 -12.67 -6.67 14.08
N ALA A 438 -13.80 -6.65 14.76
CA ALA A 438 -14.59 -5.43 14.91
C ALA A 438 -13.79 -4.27 15.52
N GLY A 439 -13.99 -3.08 14.99
CA GLY A 439 -13.29 -1.86 15.40
C GLY A 439 -11.83 -1.74 14.91
N GLN A 440 -11.34 -2.72 14.14
CA GLN A 440 -9.98 -2.74 13.59
C GLN A 440 -9.88 -3.43 12.22
N ALA A 441 -11.00 -3.63 11.53
CA ALA A 441 -11.01 -4.23 10.21
C ALA A 441 -10.23 -3.39 9.21
N ASN A 442 -9.50 -4.07 8.32
CA ASN A 442 -8.76 -3.45 7.21
C ASN A 442 -8.95 -4.18 5.88
N VAL A 443 -9.69 -5.30 5.89
CA VAL A 443 -10.14 -6.02 4.70
C VAL A 443 -11.66 -6.14 4.77
N PHE A 444 -12.37 -5.58 3.79
CA PHE A 444 -13.83 -5.50 3.78
C PHE A 444 -14.39 -6.27 2.62
N ILE A 445 -15.22 -7.28 2.92
CA ILE A 445 -15.84 -8.17 1.92
C ILE A 445 -17.30 -7.82 1.79
N PHE A 446 -17.70 -7.43 0.59
CA PHE A 446 -19.08 -7.03 0.27
C PHE A 446 -19.85 -8.21 -0.32
N ASN A 447 -21.07 -8.40 0.13
CA ASN A 447 -21.92 -9.53 -0.21
C ASN A 447 -22.60 -9.43 -1.59
N HIS A 448 -22.43 -8.29 -2.28
CA HIS A 448 -22.98 -8.02 -3.61
C HIS A 448 -22.15 -6.96 -4.32
N LEU A 449 -21.98 -7.08 -5.66
CA LEU A 449 -21.18 -6.18 -6.46
C LEU A 449 -21.62 -4.72 -6.37
N ASP A 450 -22.93 -4.45 -6.39
CA ASP A 450 -23.45 -3.08 -6.30
C ASP A 450 -22.98 -2.40 -5.02
N VAL A 451 -22.93 -3.14 -3.90
CA VAL A 451 -22.47 -2.61 -2.62
C VAL A 451 -20.98 -2.29 -2.70
N GLY A 452 -20.14 -3.25 -3.11
CA GLY A 452 -18.70 -3.05 -3.20
C GLY A 452 -18.33 -1.94 -4.18
N ASN A 453 -18.92 -1.94 -5.39
CA ASN A 453 -18.67 -0.93 -6.42
C ASN A 453 -19.11 0.48 -6.00
N CYS A 454 -20.26 0.59 -5.32
CA CYS A 454 -20.74 1.88 -4.82
C CYS A 454 -19.87 2.39 -3.66
N VAL A 455 -19.54 1.53 -2.70
CA VAL A 455 -18.82 1.91 -1.49
C VAL A 455 -17.40 2.38 -1.80
N TYR A 456 -16.61 1.64 -2.61
CA TYR A 456 -15.25 2.08 -2.90
C TYR A 456 -15.21 3.43 -3.62
N LYS A 457 -16.15 3.67 -4.57
CA LYS A 457 -16.26 4.96 -5.26
C LYS A 457 -16.69 6.09 -4.34
N ALA A 458 -17.67 5.82 -3.47
CA ALA A 458 -18.10 6.81 -2.48
C ALA A 458 -16.94 7.21 -1.56
N VAL A 459 -16.22 6.24 -1.02
CA VAL A 459 -15.05 6.48 -0.15
C VAL A 459 -13.94 7.21 -0.91
N GLN A 460 -13.61 6.78 -2.14
CA GLN A 460 -12.63 7.47 -2.98
C GLN A 460 -12.98 8.95 -3.16
N ARG A 461 -14.25 9.26 -3.46
CA ARG A 461 -14.68 10.63 -3.80
C ARG A 461 -14.95 11.51 -2.59
N THR A 462 -15.35 10.95 -1.46
CA THR A 462 -15.74 11.71 -0.26
C THR A 462 -14.65 11.78 0.79
N ALA A 463 -13.84 10.73 0.94
CA ALA A 463 -12.74 10.70 1.90
C ALA A 463 -11.37 11.04 1.28
N GLY A 464 -11.30 11.29 -0.03
CA GLY A 464 -10.05 11.61 -0.72
C GLY A 464 -9.06 10.43 -0.77
N ALA A 465 -9.54 9.20 -0.52
CA ALA A 465 -8.69 8.02 -0.61
C ALA A 465 -8.27 7.73 -2.06
N ILE A 466 -7.03 7.28 -2.25
CA ILE A 466 -6.55 6.79 -3.54
C ILE A 466 -7.02 5.33 -3.68
N ALA A 467 -7.78 5.03 -4.72
CA ALA A 467 -8.23 3.67 -5.03
C ALA A 467 -7.32 3.06 -6.11
N VAL A 468 -6.55 2.04 -5.75
CA VAL A 468 -5.67 1.33 -6.68
C VAL A 468 -6.29 -0.03 -7.01
N GLY A 469 -6.56 -0.27 -8.30
CA GLY A 469 -7.23 -1.48 -8.77
C GLY A 469 -8.05 -1.24 -10.04
N PRO A 470 -8.86 -2.23 -10.50
CA PRO A 470 -9.13 -3.48 -9.77
C PRO A 470 -7.96 -4.46 -9.82
N ILE A 471 -7.66 -5.06 -8.68
CA ILE A 471 -6.68 -6.12 -8.53
C ILE A 471 -7.42 -7.44 -8.64
N LEU A 472 -7.15 -8.24 -9.67
CA LEU A 472 -7.79 -9.53 -9.83
C LEU A 472 -7.19 -10.55 -8.87
N GLN A 473 -8.05 -11.25 -8.16
CA GLN A 473 -7.73 -12.24 -7.14
C GLN A 473 -8.24 -13.62 -7.53
N GLY A 474 -7.59 -14.67 -7.03
CA GLY A 474 -8.01 -16.04 -7.24
C GLY A 474 -7.48 -16.69 -8.52
N LEU A 475 -6.79 -15.98 -9.42
CA LEU A 475 -6.15 -16.57 -10.59
C LEU A 475 -4.85 -17.30 -10.21
N ASN A 476 -4.51 -18.38 -10.95
CA ASN A 476 -3.24 -19.10 -10.78
C ASN A 476 -2.00 -18.23 -11.02
N LYS A 477 -2.09 -17.28 -11.94
CA LYS A 477 -1.05 -16.30 -12.26
C LYS A 477 -1.69 -14.91 -12.41
N PRO A 478 -1.00 -13.82 -12.07
CA PRO A 478 -1.60 -12.51 -12.03
C PRO A 478 -1.88 -11.95 -13.44
N VAL A 479 -3.12 -11.55 -13.62
CA VAL A 479 -3.58 -10.74 -14.75
C VAL A 479 -4.42 -9.63 -14.14
N ASN A 480 -4.08 -8.38 -14.38
CA ASN A 480 -4.83 -7.25 -13.86
C ASN A 480 -5.41 -6.39 -14.98
N ASP A 481 -6.60 -5.85 -14.70
CA ASP A 481 -7.37 -5.03 -15.61
C ASP A 481 -7.17 -3.55 -15.28
N LEU A 482 -7.22 -2.70 -16.29
CA LEU A 482 -7.18 -1.25 -16.17
C LEU A 482 -8.54 -0.65 -16.50
N SER A 483 -8.83 0.51 -15.95
CA SER A 483 -9.88 1.36 -16.49
C SER A 483 -9.40 2.02 -17.78
N ARG A 484 -10.27 2.16 -18.78
CA ARG A 484 -9.98 2.96 -20.00
C ARG A 484 -9.66 4.43 -19.68
N GLY A 485 -10.11 4.91 -18.54
CA GLY A 485 -9.78 6.24 -18.01
C GLY A 485 -8.58 6.27 -17.07
N ALA A 486 -7.79 5.20 -16.98
CA ALA A 486 -6.61 5.14 -16.14
C ALA A 486 -5.58 6.21 -16.52
N LEU A 487 -4.99 6.84 -15.53
CA LEU A 487 -3.85 7.73 -15.68
C LEU A 487 -2.55 6.91 -15.79
N ILE A 488 -1.47 7.53 -16.22
CA ILE A 488 -0.16 6.89 -16.31
C ILE A 488 0.25 6.30 -14.95
N GLU A 489 0.03 7.03 -13.86
CA GLU A 489 0.32 6.55 -12.50
C GLU A 489 -0.49 5.32 -12.11
N ASP A 490 -1.76 5.22 -12.54
CA ASP A 490 -2.59 4.03 -12.27
C ASP A 490 -2.01 2.81 -12.97
N ILE A 491 -1.50 2.97 -14.21
CA ILE A 491 -0.87 1.91 -14.98
C ILE A 491 0.44 1.48 -14.29
N VAL A 492 1.29 2.43 -13.89
CA VAL A 492 2.54 2.15 -13.15
C VAL A 492 2.25 1.37 -11.87
N ASN A 493 1.29 1.84 -11.07
CA ASN A 493 0.90 1.18 -9.83
C ASN A 493 0.38 -0.25 -10.07
N THR A 494 -0.43 -0.45 -11.12
CA THR A 494 -0.96 -1.77 -11.47
C THR A 494 0.15 -2.72 -11.93
N ILE A 495 1.15 -2.24 -12.67
CA ILE A 495 2.32 -3.05 -13.06
C ILE A 495 3.12 -3.47 -11.81
N ILE A 496 3.38 -2.54 -10.88
CA ILE A 496 4.08 -2.85 -9.61
C ILE A 496 3.31 -3.89 -8.80
N ILE A 497 2.00 -3.70 -8.65
CA ILE A 497 1.12 -4.65 -7.95
C ILE A 497 1.17 -6.03 -8.61
N THR A 498 1.08 -6.08 -9.95
CA THR A 498 1.14 -7.34 -10.70
C THR A 498 2.48 -8.03 -10.51
N ALA A 499 3.59 -7.27 -10.50
CA ALA A 499 4.91 -7.81 -10.21
C ALA A 499 5.02 -8.37 -8.79
N VAL A 500 4.46 -7.69 -7.78
CA VAL A 500 4.41 -8.19 -6.40
C VAL A 500 3.54 -9.44 -6.29
N GLN A 501 2.37 -9.49 -6.92
CA GLN A 501 1.52 -10.69 -6.96
C GLN A 501 2.24 -11.88 -7.61
N ALA A 502 3.05 -11.64 -8.64
CA ALA A 502 3.82 -12.68 -9.33
C ALA A 502 4.99 -13.25 -8.51
N GLN A 503 5.34 -12.63 -7.39
CA GLN A 503 6.36 -13.15 -6.46
C GLN A 503 5.83 -14.29 -5.57
N GLY A 504 4.50 -14.40 -5.42
CA GLY A 504 3.82 -15.40 -4.59
C GLY A 504 3.49 -14.89 -3.21
#